data_16f286727b96d049b6a57240bdfd4e51
#
_entry.id   16f286727b96d049b6a57240bdfd4e51
#
_cell.length_a   1.000
_cell.length_b   1.000
_cell.length_c   1.000
_cell.angle_alpha   90.00
_cell.angle_beta   90.00
_cell.angle_gamma   90.00
#
_symmetry.space_group_name_H-M   'P 1'
#
loop_
_entity.id
_entity.type
_entity.pdbx_description
1 polymer ?
#
loop_
_entity_poly.entity_id
_entity_poly.type
_entity_poly.pdbx_seq_one_letter_code
_entity_poly.pdbx_strand_id
1 'polypeptide(L)'
;MKIGLLPDIHSNFFLSPDSRDSMPKTLVFTATYNESDNAENILNEISQHLPDAEILIVDDNSPDGTGALLDRLSTANPAIHVIHRPSKLGLGTAHLMAMKYAIHHEYEQLITMDADFSHNPKYLSVIKQLLEDNDFVIGSRYTKGGRCDYGFVRTLISKTANTLARYLLGIPTHEATTSYRGFSISLLKQMDLDSIWSDGYSFFMESIFVVRLATRKLAEFPIYFEDRRAGTSKISKREIFKAIYNIGRLFYRRLFVIPFAVYQSNKENKKPQSCENCGSIFQMEMFPANYAENENASVYQCTSTGHRTHGRILKCLHCGLVFNETRHNAEKLLSFYSEVEDQDYLKNIDSRFKTFRYNFEKIKPYIPASGKLLDIGSYCGVSLKVAHDNGFETLGVEPSKWAADYSEEVMKERVFQGTLKDLPMEEGSFDVVTMWDVMEHLPHPIDEMKLIHSRLKPGGIFAFSTLFIDNWYPKILKERWPWYMDMHLFYFTLDAMKQLLNKAGLELVHFQKYTHIITLEYFFVKLDALGIFGAKFMGEKIGNTRLKNLMIPFSFGDIQLFICKRIEDKQPGT
;
A
#
# COMPACT_ATOMS: atom_id res chain seq x y z
N MET A 1 -17.44 16.99 27.69
CA MET A 1 -18.09 16.31 26.57
C MET A 1 -17.23 15.06 26.33
N LYS A 2 -17.72 13.88 26.73
CA LYS A 2 -16.98 12.61 26.64
C LYS A 2 -16.88 12.24 25.16
N ILE A 3 -15.66 12.31 24.59
CA ILE A 3 -15.34 11.63 23.34
C ILE A 3 -15.05 10.19 23.75
N GLY A 4 -16.01 9.31 23.47
CA GLY A 4 -15.88 7.88 23.75
C GLY A 4 -14.67 7.31 22.99
N LEU A 5 -13.87 6.54 23.69
CA LEU A 5 -12.93 5.60 23.12
C LEU A 5 -13.68 4.82 22.03
N LEU A 6 -13.19 4.87 20.81
CA LEU A 6 -13.60 3.98 19.74
C LEU A 6 -13.44 2.56 20.28
N PRO A 7 -14.47 1.70 20.19
CA PRO A 7 -14.34 0.30 20.61
C PRO A 7 -13.24 -0.33 19.78
N ASP A 8 -12.43 -1.18 20.42
CA ASP A 8 -11.39 -1.99 19.80
C ASP A 8 -11.96 -2.72 18.58
N ILE A 9 -11.66 -2.20 17.39
CA ILE A 9 -12.05 -2.80 16.11
C ILE A 9 -11.42 -4.19 15.92
N HIS A 10 -10.44 -4.53 16.76
CA HIS A 10 -9.70 -5.80 16.71
C HIS A 10 -10.49 -7.04 17.17
N SER A 11 -11.54 -6.90 17.97
CA SER A 11 -12.26 -8.09 18.51
C SER A 11 -13.34 -8.65 17.57
N ASN A 12 -13.83 -7.87 16.60
CA ASN A 12 -14.89 -8.33 15.68
C ASN A 12 -14.39 -8.82 14.31
N PHE A 13 -13.11 -8.65 13.99
CA PHE A 13 -12.55 -9.10 12.71
C PHE A 13 -12.10 -10.57 12.69
N PHE A 14 -11.92 -11.17 13.86
CA PHE A 14 -11.44 -12.55 14.03
C PHE A 14 -12.38 -13.37 14.91
N LEU A 15 -13.66 -13.43 14.55
CA LEU A 15 -14.50 -14.49 15.11
C LEU A 15 -14.03 -15.82 14.49
N SER A 16 -13.59 -16.75 15.37
CA SER A 16 -13.26 -18.12 15.01
C SER A 16 -14.44 -18.78 14.29
N PRO A 17 -14.20 -19.71 13.36
CA PRO A 17 -15.25 -20.41 12.61
C PRO A 17 -16.28 -21.18 13.44
N ASP A 18 -16.02 -21.41 14.75
CA ASP A 18 -16.72 -22.39 15.56
C ASP A 18 -18.02 -21.92 16.24
N SER A 19 -18.59 -20.76 15.92
CA SER A 19 -19.83 -20.30 16.59
C SER A 19 -20.96 -19.82 15.69
N ARG A 20 -21.03 -20.24 14.42
CA ARG A 20 -22.13 -19.89 13.51
C ARG A 20 -22.77 -21.13 12.89
N ASP A 21 -23.73 -21.71 13.56
CA ASP A 21 -24.78 -22.54 12.96
C ASP A 21 -25.64 -21.66 12.04
N SER A 22 -25.44 -21.74 10.73
CA SER A 22 -26.07 -21.00 9.60
C SER A 22 -25.37 -19.71 9.17
N MET A 23 -24.20 -19.81 8.49
CA MET A 23 -23.73 -18.68 7.69
C MET A 23 -24.67 -18.44 6.49
N PRO A 24 -25.05 -17.17 6.17
CA PRO A 24 -25.83 -16.89 4.97
C PRO A 24 -25.03 -17.26 3.73
N LYS A 25 -25.70 -17.88 2.78
CA LYS A 25 -25.10 -18.40 1.55
C LYS A 25 -24.63 -17.32 0.59
N THR A 26 -25.20 -16.11 0.67
CA THR A 26 -24.96 -15.03 -0.31
C THR A 26 -24.47 -13.75 0.38
N LEU A 27 -23.39 -13.19 -0.14
CA LEU A 27 -22.88 -11.87 0.22
C LEU A 27 -23.16 -10.87 -0.91
N VAL A 28 -23.80 -9.74 -0.60
CA VAL A 28 -23.93 -8.60 -1.52
C VAL A 28 -22.90 -7.55 -1.14
N PHE A 29 -22.09 -7.12 -2.09
CA PHE A 29 -21.03 -6.12 -1.88
C PHE A 29 -21.33 -4.83 -2.61
N THR A 30 -21.09 -3.71 -1.92
CA THR A 30 -21.05 -2.36 -2.52
C THR A 30 -19.90 -1.54 -1.94
N ALA A 31 -19.33 -0.65 -2.76
CA ALA A 31 -18.32 0.31 -2.33
C ALA A 31 -18.93 1.71 -2.27
N THR A 32 -18.56 2.50 -1.24
CA THR A 32 -19.07 3.87 -1.04
C THR A 32 -17.93 4.88 -1.02
N TYR A 33 -18.21 6.06 -1.60
CA TYR A 33 -17.43 7.26 -1.46
C TYR A 33 -18.30 8.49 -1.74
N ASN A 34 -18.73 9.21 -0.68
CA ASN A 34 -19.70 10.30 -0.73
C ASN A 34 -21.07 9.84 -1.23
N GLU A 35 -21.68 8.89 -0.50
CA GLU A 35 -22.96 8.28 -0.83
C GLU A 35 -23.97 8.42 0.32
N SER A 36 -23.83 9.46 1.17
CA SER A 36 -24.72 9.69 2.33
C SER A 36 -26.21 9.75 1.97
N ASP A 37 -26.53 10.29 0.79
CA ASP A 37 -27.92 10.42 0.31
C ASP A 37 -28.53 9.09 -0.18
N ASN A 38 -27.68 8.13 -0.56
CA ASN A 38 -28.09 6.87 -1.17
C ASN A 38 -27.97 5.67 -0.23
N ALA A 39 -27.02 5.71 0.73
CA ALA A 39 -26.56 4.54 1.48
C ALA A 39 -27.70 3.84 2.25
N GLU A 40 -28.52 4.53 2.99
CA GLU A 40 -29.62 3.92 3.75
C GLU A 40 -30.68 3.29 2.83
N ASN A 41 -31.07 4.00 1.78
CA ASN A 41 -32.08 3.53 0.85
C ASN A 41 -31.62 2.30 0.06
N ILE A 42 -30.37 2.29 -0.42
CA ILE A 42 -29.84 1.13 -1.17
C ILE A 42 -29.74 -0.11 -0.29
N LEU A 43 -29.32 0.02 0.97
CA LEU A 43 -29.23 -1.10 1.91
C LEU A 43 -30.63 -1.67 2.24
N ASN A 44 -31.61 -0.82 2.42
CA ASN A 44 -32.99 -1.23 2.62
C ASN A 44 -33.55 -1.97 1.41
N GLU A 45 -33.32 -1.48 0.19
CA GLU A 45 -33.76 -2.17 -1.02
C GLU A 45 -33.01 -3.49 -1.25
N ILE A 46 -31.71 -3.56 -0.96
CA ILE A 46 -30.99 -4.84 -1.02
C ILE A 46 -31.62 -5.85 -0.06
N SER A 47 -31.83 -5.48 1.21
CA SER A 47 -32.45 -6.36 2.22
C SER A 47 -33.88 -6.75 1.85
N GLN A 48 -34.62 -5.89 1.16
CA GLN A 48 -35.98 -6.21 0.69
C GLN A 48 -35.99 -7.18 -0.47
N HIS A 49 -35.06 -7.04 -1.43
CA HIS A 49 -35.00 -7.91 -2.63
C HIS A 49 -34.24 -9.22 -2.38
N LEU A 50 -33.37 -9.27 -1.38
CA LEU A 50 -32.59 -10.45 -1.02
C LEU A 50 -32.44 -10.59 0.51
N PRO A 51 -33.54 -10.90 1.25
CA PRO A 51 -33.59 -10.84 2.71
C PRO A 51 -32.62 -11.82 3.41
N ASP A 52 -32.23 -12.91 2.73
CA ASP A 52 -31.33 -13.93 3.26
C ASP A 52 -29.84 -13.61 3.00
N ALA A 53 -29.51 -12.46 2.40
CA ALA A 53 -28.14 -12.08 2.12
C ALA A 53 -27.55 -11.22 3.24
N GLU A 54 -26.25 -11.42 3.51
CA GLU A 54 -25.46 -10.42 4.22
C GLU A 54 -24.92 -9.37 3.25
N ILE A 55 -24.69 -8.15 3.77
CA ILE A 55 -24.24 -7.02 2.98
C ILE A 55 -22.88 -6.57 3.48
N LEU A 56 -21.90 -6.51 2.60
CA LEU A 56 -20.58 -5.93 2.88
C LEU A 56 -20.45 -4.58 2.19
N ILE A 57 -20.15 -3.54 2.99
CA ILE A 57 -19.85 -2.21 2.48
C ILE A 57 -18.38 -1.87 2.76
N VAL A 58 -17.69 -1.36 1.73
CA VAL A 58 -16.35 -0.81 1.91
C VAL A 58 -16.41 0.69 1.64
N ASP A 59 -16.24 1.48 2.71
CA ASP A 59 -16.21 2.94 2.64
C ASP A 59 -14.77 3.47 2.52
N ASP A 60 -14.54 4.32 1.53
CA ASP A 60 -13.25 4.92 1.20
C ASP A 60 -12.99 6.24 1.94
N ASN A 61 -13.31 6.28 3.25
CA ASN A 61 -13.17 7.44 4.11
C ASN A 61 -13.98 8.64 3.57
N SER A 62 -15.27 8.44 3.42
CA SER A 62 -16.19 9.46 2.90
C SER A 62 -16.26 10.68 3.80
N PRO A 63 -15.95 11.90 3.32
CA PRO A 63 -16.01 13.12 4.14
C PRO A 63 -17.43 13.67 4.37
N ASP A 64 -18.45 13.15 3.67
CA ASP A 64 -19.85 13.62 3.72
C ASP A 64 -20.68 13.00 4.85
N GLY A 65 -20.06 12.17 5.71
CA GLY A 65 -20.75 11.49 6.80
C GLY A 65 -21.29 10.11 6.46
N THR A 66 -21.07 9.60 5.24
CA THR A 66 -21.46 8.23 4.83
C THR A 66 -20.97 7.18 5.83
N GLY A 67 -19.70 7.24 6.26
CA GLY A 67 -19.13 6.28 7.20
C GLY A 67 -19.89 6.21 8.52
N ALA A 68 -20.20 7.36 9.15
CA ALA A 68 -20.96 7.43 10.40
C ALA A 68 -22.40 6.94 10.25
N LEU A 69 -23.02 7.13 9.07
CA LEU A 69 -24.32 6.57 8.74
C LEU A 69 -24.25 5.04 8.68
N LEU A 70 -23.28 4.50 7.98
CA LEU A 70 -23.07 3.06 7.83
C LEU A 70 -22.82 2.36 9.17
N ASP A 71 -22.07 2.97 10.10
CA ASP A 71 -21.85 2.46 11.46
C ASP A 71 -23.16 2.33 12.25
N ARG A 72 -24.04 3.32 12.13
CA ARG A 72 -25.37 3.24 12.76
C ARG A 72 -26.24 2.12 12.18
N LEU A 73 -26.21 1.97 10.85
CA LEU A 73 -27.00 0.94 10.17
C LEU A 73 -26.48 -0.47 10.48
N SER A 74 -25.16 -0.68 10.55
CA SER A 74 -24.57 -1.96 10.93
C SER A 74 -24.83 -2.32 12.40
N THR A 75 -24.88 -1.32 13.30
CA THR A 75 -25.26 -1.54 14.70
C THR A 75 -26.72 -1.98 14.82
N ALA A 76 -27.61 -1.45 13.98
CA ALA A 76 -29.03 -1.79 13.97
C ALA A 76 -29.33 -3.14 13.27
N ASN A 77 -28.49 -3.55 12.31
CA ASN A 77 -28.67 -4.77 11.54
C ASN A 77 -27.37 -5.58 11.45
N PRO A 78 -27.25 -6.71 12.17
CA PRO A 78 -26.02 -7.53 12.17
C PRO A 78 -25.70 -8.20 10.82
N ALA A 79 -26.62 -8.23 9.85
CA ALA A 79 -26.37 -8.68 8.49
C ALA A 79 -25.58 -7.64 7.65
N ILE A 80 -25.34 -6.43 8.18
CA ILE A 80 -24.60 -5.36 7.51
C ILE A 80 -23.19 -5.28 8.09
N HIS A 81 -22.18 -5.54 7.27
CA HIS A 81 -20.77 -5.47 7.61
C HIS A 81 -20.14 -4.25 6.96
N VAL A 82 -19.43 -3.43 7.74
CA VAL A 82 -18.80 -2.20 7.25
C VAL A 82 -17.30 -2.29 7.43
N ILE A 83 -16.55 -1.95 6.38
CA ILE A 83 -15.11 -1.82 6.41
C ILE A 83 -14.74 -0.39 6.00
N HIS A 84 -14.15 0.37 6.92
CA HIS A 84 -13.61 1.69 6.63
C HIS A 84 -12.18 1.60 6.17
N ARG A 85 -11.89 2.18 5.00
CA ARG A 85 -10.52 2.34 4.53
C ARG A 85 -10.02 3.75 4.85
N PRO A 86 -8.70 3.94 5.02
CA PRO A 86 -8.16 5.24 5.47
C PRO A 86 -8.31 6.36 4.44
N SER A 87 -8.46 5.99 3.17
CA SER A 87 -8.56 6.92 2.03
C SER A 87 -9.13 6.20 0.81
N LYS A 88 -9.31 6.97 -0.28
CA LYS A 88 -9.75 6.42 -1.56
C LYS A 88 -8.67 5.57 -2.23
N LEU A 89 -8.63 4.28 -1.92
CA LEU A 89 -7.64 3.32 -2.44
C LEU A 89 -7.98 2.76 -3.83
N GLY A 90 -9.14 3.11 -4.38
CA GLY A 90 -9.61 2.70 -5.69
C GLY A 90 -10.68 1.62 -5.67
N LEU A 91 -11.64 1.73 -6.60
CA LEU A 91 -12.81 0.85 -6.70
C LEU A 91 -12.42 -0.63 -6.91
N GLY A 92 -11.42 -0.88 -7.77
CA GLY A 92 -10.94 -2.24 -8.04
C GLY A 92 -10.39 -2.94 -6.81
N THR A 93 -9.67 -2.22 -5.95
CA THR A 93 -9.12 -2.81 -4.71
C THR A 93 -10.22 -3.09 -3.68
N ALA A 94 -11.34 -2.33 -3.69
CA ALA A 94 -12.50 -2.62 -2.85
C ALA A 94 -13.19 -3.92 -3.29
N HIS A 95 -13.39 -4.10 -4.60
CA HIS A 95 -13.93 -5.35 -5.15
C HIS A 95 -13.03 -6.56 -4.86
N LEU A 96 -11.71 -6.41 -5.02
CA LEU A 96 -10.77 -7.48 -4.73
C LEU A 96 -10.79 -7.86 -3.23
N MET A 97 -10.92 -6.86 -2.35
CA MET A 97 -11.10 -7.08 -0.93
C MET A 97 -12.39 -7.85 -0.63
N ALA A 98 -13.50 -7.49 -1.27
CA ALA A 98 -14.78 -8.19 -1.11
C ALA A 98 -14.71 -9.64 -1.61
N MET A 99 -14.04 -9.91 -2.74
CA MET A 99 -13.81 -11.28 -3.23
C MET A 99 -13.03 -12.13 -2.21
N LYS A 100 -11.95 -11.58 -1.66
CA LYS A 100 -11.14 -12.26 -0.63
C LYS A 100 -11.89 -12.42 0.68
N TYR A 101 -12.69 -11.43 1.07
CA TYR A 101 -13.57 -11.50 2.23
C TYR A 101 -14.59 -12.64 2.09
N ALA A 102 -15.26 -12.72 0.94
CA ALA A 102 -16.24 -13.77 0.67
C ALA A 102 -15.63 -15.17 0.72
N ILE A 103 -14.40 -15.36 0.21
CA ILE A 103 -13.66 -16.62 0.30
C ILE A 103 -13.31 -16.96 1.77
N HIS A 104 -12.82 -15.98 2.52
CA HIS A 104 -12.34 -16.14 3.89
C HIS A 104 -13.48 -16.49 4.86
N HIS A 105 -14.66 -15.89 4.67
CA HIS A 105 -15.85 -16.12 5.48
C HIS A 105 -16.77 -17.22 4.92
N GLU A 106 -16.28 -18.00 3.94
CA GLU A 106 -16.93 -19.21 3.41
C GLU A 106 -18.36 -19.03 2.87
N TYR A 107 -18.67 -17.86 2.31
CA TYR A 107 -19.91 -17.67 1.57
C TYR A 107 -20.00 -18.64 0.38
N GLU A 108 -21.18 -18.86 -0.16
CA GLU A 108 -21.37 -19.65 -1.38
C GLU A 108 -21.36 -18.78 -2.64
N GLN A 109 -21.88 -17.56 -2.54
CA GLN A 109 -22.05 -16.62 -3.65
C GLN A 109 -21.65 -15.20 -3.23
N LEU A 110 -21.04 -14.46 -4.14
CA LEU A 110 -20.80 -13.03 -4.02
C LEU A 110 -21.51 -12.29 -5.15
N ILE A 111 -22.34 -11.30 -4.83
CA ILE A 111 -22.93 -10.37 -5.79
C ILE A 111 -22.36 -8.98 -5.56
N THR A 112 -21.91 -8.31 -6.61
CA THR A 112 -21.36 -6.96 -6.52
C THR A 112 -22.23 -5.95 -7.26
N MET A 113 -22.41 -4.75 -6.70
CA MET A 113 -23.19 -3.67 -7.31
C MET A 113 -22.68 -2.28 -6.86
N ASP A 114 -23.08 -1.23 -7.58
CA ASP A 114 -22.81 0.16 -7.19
C ASP A 114 -23.88 0.66 -6.19
N ALA A 115 -23.52 1.65 -5.35
CA ALA A 115 -24.38 2.20 -4.30
C ALA A 115 -25.33 3.33 -4.78
N ASP A 116 -25.23 3.77 -6.03
CA ASP A 116 -25.85 4.98 -6.58
C ASP A 116 -27.18 4.73 -7.33
N PHE A 117 -27.78 3.57 -7.16
CA PHE A 117 -28.99 3.10 -7.84
C PHE A 117 -28.89 2.91 -9.37
N SER A 118 -27.72 3.12 -9.97
CA SER A 118 -27.52 2.76 -11.38
C SER A 118 -27.68 1.26 -11.64
N HIS A 119 -27.46 0.45 -10.60
CA HIS A 119 -27.76 -0.98 -10.54
C HIS A 119 -28.99 -1.19 -9.66
N ASN A 120 -30.13 -1.49 -10.29
CA ASN A 120 -31.38 -1.66 -9.55
C ASN A 120 -31.38 -2.97 -8.75
N PRO A 121 -31.62 -2.95 -7.40
CA PRO A 121 -31.62 -4.14 -6.54
C PRO A 121 -32.59 -5.24 -6.94
N LYS A 122 -33.66 -4.94 -7.69
CA LYS A 122 -34.61 -5.95 -8.20
C LYS A 122 -33.98 -7.10 -9.00
N TYR A 123 -32.77 -6.90 -9.54
CA TYR A 123 -32.06 -7.94 -10.28
C TYR A 123 -31.22 -8.87 -9.41
N LEU A 124 -31.09 -8.61 -8.09
CA LEU A 124 -30.29 -9.43 -7.18
C LEU A 124 -30.77 -10.88 -7.13
N SER A 125 -32.10 -11.09 -7.07
CA SER A 125 -32.69 -12.44 -7.09
C SER A 125 -32.42 -13.19 -8.40
N VAL A 126 -32.40 -12.47 -9.53
CA VAL A 126 -32.06 -13.05 -10.85
C VAL A 126 -30.60 -13.48 -10.88
N ILE A 127 -29.67 -12.67 -10.35
CA ILE A 127 -28.25 -13.03 -10.28
C ILE A 127 -28.07 -14.26 -9.40
N LYS A 128 -28.70 -14.28 -8.21
CA LYS A 128 -28.64 -15.42 -7.27
C LYS A 128 -29.10 -16.71 -7.95
N GLN A 129 -30.24 -16.68 -8.63
CA GLN A 129 -30.79 -17.83 -9.34
C GLN A 129 -29.87 -18.30 -10.48
N LEU A 130 -29.35 -17.39 -11.30
CA LEU A 130 -28.45 -17.75 -12.40
C LEU A 130 -27.11 -18.32 -11.91
N LEU A 131 -26.67 -18.01 -10.69
CA LEU A 131 -25.48 -18.59 -10.08
C LEU A 131 -25.65 -20.05 -9.65
N GLU A 132 -26.88 -20.60 -9.62
CA GLU A 132 -27.10 -22.02 -9.34
C GLU A 132 -26.51 -22.90 -10.46
N ASP A 133 -26.58 -22.44 -11.72
CA ASP A 133 -26.10 -23.19 -12.90
C ASP A 133 -24.80 -22.61 -13.49
N ASN A 134 -24.40 -21.41 -13.08
CA ASN A 134 -23.25 -20.70 -13.64
C ASN A 134 -22.26 -20.28 -12.54
N ASP A 135 -20.99 -20.25 -12.90
CA ASP A 135 -19.94 -19.80 -12.00
C ASP A 135 -19.82 -18.26 -11.95
N PHE A 136 -20.23 -17.60 -13.04
CA PHE A 136 -20.18 -16.14 -13.18
C PHE A 136 -21.42 -15.63 -13.90
N VAL A 137 -21.97 -14.55 -13.38
CA VAL A 137 -23.15 -13.86 -13.94
C VAL A 137 -22.84 -12.37 -14.10
N ILE A 138 -23.27 -11.75 -15.20
CA ILE A 138 -23.10 -10.31 -15.43
C ILE A 138 -24.38 -9.67 -15.96
N GLY A 139 -24.78 -8.56 -15.33
CA GLY A 139 -25.83 -7.71 -15.86
C GLY A 139 -25.32 -6.87 -17.02
N SER A 140 -26.02 -6.87 -18.15
CA SER A 140 -25.56 -6.26 -19.40
C SER A 140 -26.54 -5.23 -19.94
N ARG A 141 -26.00 -4.07 -20.27
CA ARG A 141 -26.69 -2.99 -21.01
C ARG A 141 -26.77 -3.25 -22.50
N TYR A 142 -25.93 -4.16 -22.99
CA TYR A 142 -25.67 -4.34 -24.43
C TYR A 142 -26.13 -5.69 -25.00
N THR A 143 -26.59 -6.60 -24.16
CA THR A 143 -27.27 -7.81 -24.62
C THR A 143 -28.71 -7.51 -25.04
N LYS A 144 -29.35 -8.44 -25.75
CA LYS A 144 -30.73 -8.26 -26.25
C LYS A 144 -31.68 -7.99 -25.07
N GLY A 145 -32.36 -6.84 -25.10
CA GLY A 145 -33.25 -6.38 -24.03
C GLY A 145 -32.59 -5.44 -22.99
N GLY A 146 -31.26 -5.31 -22.99
CA GLY A 146 -30.54 -4.37 -22.15
C GLY A 146 -30.70 -2.92 -22.61
N ARG A 147 -30.67 -1.97 -21.66
CA ARG A 147 -30.84 -0.53 -21.91
C ARG A 147 -29.97 0.30 -20.98
N CYS A 148 -29.63 1.52 -21.38
CA CYS A 148 -29.02 2.53 -20.54
C CYS A 148 -29.44 3.94 -20.96
N ASP A 149 -29.45 4.88 -20.01
CA ASP A 149 -29.83 6.28 -20.22
C ASP A 149 -28.65 7.17 -20.66
N TYR A 150 -27.57 6.57 -21.13
CA TYR A 150 -26.42 7.34 -21.58
C TYR A 150 -26.69 8.14 -22.85
N GLY A 151 -26.23 9.38 -22.91
CA GLY A 151 -26.17 10.13 -24.16
C GLY A 151 -25.37 9.42 -25.24
N PHE A 152 -25.66 9.76 -26.52
CA PHE A 152 -25.09 9.09 -27.68
C PHE A 152 -23.58 8.90 -27.66
N VAL A 153 -22.81 9.95 -27.34
CA VAL A 153 -21.32 9.90 -27.32
C VAL A 153 -20.82 8.90 -26.27
N ARG A 154 -21.37 8.94 -25.05
CA ARG A 154 -20.99 8.03 -23.96
C ARG A 154 -21.35 6.58 -24.30
N THR A 155 -22.49 6.35 -24.91
CA THR A 155 -22.91 5.03 -25.39
C THR A 155 -21.96 4.49 -26.45
N LEU A 156 -21.56 5.33 -27.42
CA LEU A 156 -20.61 4.95 -28.46
C LEU A 156 -19.25 4.57 -27.90
N ILE A 157 -18.68 5.37 -27.00
CA ILE A 157 -17.39 5.09 -26.33
C ILE A 157 -17.49 3.77 -25.55
N SER A 158 -18.54 3.59 -24.76
CA SER A 158 -18.73 2.38 -23.95
C SER A 158 -18.92 1.13 -24.83
N LYS A 159 -19.72 1.19 -25.87
CA LYS A 159 -19.89 0.08 -26.84
C LYS A 159 -18.57 -0.27 -27.53
N THR A 160 -17.80 0.74 -27.94
CA THR A 160 -16.50 0.51 -28.59
C THR A 160 -15.53 -0.17 -27.63
N ALA A 161 -15.44 0.28 -26.37
CA ALA A 161 -14.59 -0.34 -25.36
C ALA A 161 -14.98 -1.81 -25.08
N ASN A 162 -16.28 -2.10 -24.94
CA ASN A 162 -16.79 -3.46 -24.74
C ASN A 162 -16.54 -4.35 -25.98
N THR A 163 -16.72 -3.80 -27.17
CA THR A 163 -16.43 -4.51 -28.42
C THR A 163 -14.96 -4.86 -28.54
N LEU A 164 -14.05 -3.91 -28.26
CA LEU A 164 -12.61 -4.15 -28.24
C LEU A 164 -12.23 -5.20 -27.20
N ALA A 165 -12.75 -5.11 -25.98
CA ALA A 165 -12.52 -6.10 -24.93
C ALA A 165 -12.98 -7.49 -25.39
N ARG A 166 -14.17 -7.60 -25.99
CA ARG A 166 -14.71 -8.85 -26.48
C ARG A 166 -13.79 -9.52 -27.51
N TYR A 167 -13.38 -8.79 -28.55
CA TYR A 167 -12.58 -9.36 -29.63
C TYR A 167 -11.10 -9.55 -29.23
N LEU A 168 -10.47 -8.55 -28.64
CA LEU A 168 -9.06 -8.61 -28.28
C LEU A 168 -8.78 -9.56 -27.11
N LEU A 169 -9.64 -9.54 -26.09
CA LEU A 169 -9.44 -10.37 -24.89
C LEU A 169 -10.19 -11.72 -24.97
N GLY A 170 -11.06 -11.90 -25.96
CA GLY A 170 -11.86 -13.13 -26.12
C GLY A 170 -12.90 -13.30 -25.02
N ILE A 171 -13.44 -12.20 -24.51
CA ILE A 171 -14.50 -12.18 -23.50
C ILE A 171 -15.82 -12.52 -24.21
N PRO A 172 -16.59 -13.54 -23.76
CA PRO A 172 -17.80 -13.99 -24.49
C PRO A 172 -19.01 -13.07 -24.31
N THR A 173 -19.03 -12.23 -23.25
CA THR A 173 -20.15 -11.33 -22.92
C THR A 173 -20.10 -10.04 -23.74
N HIS A 174 -21.25 -9.37 -23.91
CA HIS A 174 -21.36 -8.07 -24.55
C HIS A 174 -20.97 -6.92 -23.62
N GLU A 175 -20.96 -7.20 -22.31
CA GLU A 175 -20.60 -6.27 -21.24
C GLU A 175 -19.35 -6.75 -20.52
N ALA A 176 -18.38 -5.86 -20.33
CA ALA A 176 -17.15 -6.13 -19.60
C ALA A 176 -16.82 -5.04 -18.55
N THR A 177 -17.63 -3.97 -18.48
CA THR A 177 -17.30 -2.76 -17.73
C THR A 177 -18.20 -2.49 -16.54
N THR A 178 -19.33 -3.19 -16.39
CA THR A 178 -20.22 -3.05 -15.24
C THR A 178 -19.66 -3.74 -14.00
N SER A 179 -19.97 -3.21 -12.83
CA SER A 179 -19.73 -3.82 -11.52
C SER A 179 -20.87 -4.74 -11.08
N TYR A 180 -22.00 -4.81 -11.82
CA TYR A 180 -23.14 -5.65 -11.47
C TYR A 180 -22.89 -7.10 -11.88
N ARG A 181 -22.33 -7.87 -10.96
CA ARG A 181 -21.82 -9.22 -11.21
C ARG A 181 -22.13 -10.16 -10.07
N GLY A 182 -22.27 -11.44 -10.42
CA GLY A 182 -22.33 -12.53 -9.48
C GLY A 182 -21.17 -13.49 -9.69
N PHE A 183 -20.65 -14.04 -8.60
CA PHE A 183 -19.57 -15.02 -8.58
C PHE A 183 -19.93 -16.18 -7.66
N SER A 184 -19.72 -17.42 -8.11
CA SER A 184 -19.64 -18.53 -7.18
C SER A 184 -18.31 -18.48 -6.41
N ILE A 185 -18.30 -18.87 -5.14
CA ILE A 185 -17.06 -18.87 -4.35
C ILE A 185 -16.10 -19.94 -4.87
N SER A 186 -16.61 -21.04 -5.44
CA SER A 186 -15.77 -22.04 -6.10
C SER A 186 -14.96 -21.44 -7.26
N LEU A 187 -15.54 -20.54 -8.05
CA LEU A 187 -14.82 -19.78 -9.08
C LEU A 187 -13.78 -18.86 -8.48
N LEU A 188 -14.15 -18.06 -7.46
CA LEU A 188 -13.21 -17.12 -6.82
C LEU A 188 -11.99 -17.81 -6.23
N LYS A 189 -12.16 -19.03 -5.67
CA LYS A 189 -11.05 -19.87 -5.18
C LYS A 189 -10.13 -20.38 -6.29
N GLN A 190 -10.64 -20.52 -7.53
CA GLN A 190 -9.87 -20.94 -8.70
C GLN A 190 -9.20 -19.76 -9.42
N MET A 191 -9.69 -18.54 -9.21
CA MET A 191 -9.12 -17.33 -9.83
C MET A 191 -7.82 -16.94 -9.13
N ASP A 192 -6.83 -16.54 -9.93
CA ASP A 192 -5.64 -15.86 -9.40
C ASP A 192 -5.97 -14.38 -9.14
N LEU A 193 -6.60 -14.13 -7.98
CA LEU A 193 -6.99 -12.78 -7.58
C LEU A 193 -5.79 -11.85 -7.40
N ASP A 194 -4.61 -12.41 -7.08
CA ASP A 194 -3.39 -11.65 -6.86
C ASP A 194 -2.80 -11.11 -8.17
N SER A 195 -3.10 -11.76 -9.30
CA SER A 195 -2.69 -11.27 -10.63
C SER A 195 -3.48 -10.06 -11.14
N ILE A 196 -4.57 -9.67 -10.45
CA ILE A 196 -5.39 -8.50 -10.79
C ILE A 196 -4.77 -7.27 -10.14
N TRP A 197 -4.17 -6.38 -10.91
CA TRP A 197 -3.46 -5.20 -10.40
C TRP A 197 -4.11 -3.85 -10.71
N SER A 198 -5.18 -3.85 -11.51
CA SER A 198 -5.92 -2.62 -11.81
C SER A 198 -6.74 -2.14 -10.61
N ASP A 199 -6.56 -0.89 -10.22
CA ASP A 199 -7.15 -0.27 -9.03
C ASP A 199 -8.43 0.56 -9.30
N GLY A 200 -8.70 0.90 -10.56
CA GLY A 200 -9.83 1.72 -11.00
C GLY A 200 -10.83 0.96 -11.88
N TYR A 201 -11.48 1.67 -12.79
CA TYR A 201 -12.46 1.08 -13.73
C TYR A 201 -11.90 -0.02 -14.63
N SER A 202 -10.58 -0.01 -14.89
CA SER A 202 -9.90 -1.06 -15.64
C SER A 202 -9.97 -2.43 -14.97
N PHE A 203 -10.20 -2.47 -13.65
CA PHE A 203 -10.41 -3.68 -12.86
C PHE A 203 -11.50 -4.56 -13.46
N PHE A 204 -12.61 -3.98 -13.92
CA PHE A 204 -13.73 -4.75 -14.43
C PHE A 204 -13.40 -5.52 -15.69
N MET A 205 -12.59 -4.95 -16.59
CA MET A 205 -12.11 -5.66 -17.78
C MET A 205 -11.05 -6.71 -17.44
N GLU A 206 -10.18 -6.42 -16.47
CA GLU A 206 -9.16 -7.38 -16.05
C GLU A 206 -9.76 -8.57 -15.31
N SER A 207 -10.67 -8.33 -14.37
CA SER A 207 -11.30 -9.40 -13.58
C SER A 207 -12.15 -10.34 -14.45
N ILE A 208 -12.92 -9.83 -15.44
CA ILE A 208 -13.65 -10.71 -16.35
C ILE A 208 -12.72 -11.50 -17.30
N PHE A 209 -11.56 -10.93 -17.64
CA PHE A 209 -10.53 -11.68 -18.37
C PHE A 209 -10.01 -12.86 -17.53
N VAL A 210 -9.76 -12.65 -16.23
CA VAL A 210 -9.34 -13.73 -15.31
C VAL A 210 -10.47 -14.75 -15.11
N VAL A 211 -11.72 -14.32 -14.94
CA VAL A 211 -12.90 -15.20 -14.90
C VAL A 211 -12.92 -16.12 -16.13
N ARG A 212 -12.75 -15.55 -17.33
CA ARG A 212 -12.76 -16.33 -18.58
C ARG A 212 -11.65 -17.40 -18.64
N LEU A 213 -10.54 -17.18 -17.97
CA LEU A 213 -9.46 -18.19 -17.88
C LEU A 213 -9.83 -19.32 -16.92
N ALA A 214 -10.59 -19.02 -15.86
CA ALA A 214 -10.93 -19.96 -14.81
C ALA A 214 -12.19 -20.80 -15.11
N THR A 215 -13.18 -20.24 -15.85
CA THR A 215 -14.42 -20.96 -16.16
C THR A 215 -14.96 -20.71 -17.57
N ARG A 216 -15.85 -21.62 -18.01
CA ARG A 216 -16.66 -21.48 -19.22
C ARG A 216 -18.15 -21.27 -18.91
N LYS A 217 -18.56 -21.43 -17.64
CA LYS A 217 -19.94 -21.29 -17.19
C LYS A 217 -20.23 -19.82 -16.84
N LEU A 218 -20.51 -19.03 -17.87
CA LEU A 218 -20.82 -17.60 -17.75
C LEU A 218 -22.23 -17.33 -18.29
N ALA A 219 -23.03 -16.58 -17.52
CA ALA A 219 -24.33 -16.08 -17.95
C ALA A 219 -24.30 -14.54 -18.06
N GLU A 220 -25.01 -14.02 -19.07
CA GLU A 220 -25.24 -12.60 -19.28
C GLU A 220 -26.73 -12.36 -19.37
N PHE A 221 -27.27 -11.42 -18.59
CA PHE A 221 -28.70 -11.12 -18.64
C PHE A 221 -28.94 -9.60 -18.83
N PRO A 222 -30.07 -9.20 -19.42
CA PRO A 222 -30.35 -7.80 -19.71
C PRO A 222 -30.69 -7.02 -18.45
N ILE A 223 -30.07 -5.85 -18.29
CA ILE A 223 -30.45 -4.87 -17.25
C ILE A 223 -30.82 -3.54 -17.90
N TYR A 224 -31.68 -2.79 -17.21
CA TYR A 224 -31.85 -1.37 -17.43
C TYR A 224 -30.95 -0.62 -16.45
N PHE A 225 -29.97 0.10 -17.00
CA PHE A 225 -29.02 0.91 -16.25
C PHE A 225 -29.55 2.36 -16.24
N GLU A 226 -30.04 2.78 -15.08
CA GLU A 226 -30.59 4.11 -14.88
C GLU A 226 -29.46 5.14 -14.70
N ASP A 227 -29.74 6.42 -15.02
CA ASP A 227 -28.83 7.48 -14.57
C ASP A 227 -28.87 7.59 -13.05
N ARG A 228 -27.74 7.99 -12.47
CA ARG A 228 -27.58 8.14 -11.03
C ARG A 228 -28.63 9.08 -10.47
N ARG A 229 -29.19 8.75 -9.31
CA ARG A 229 -30.16 9.62 -8.60
C ARG A 229 -29.50 10.87 -8.04
N ALA A 230 -28.20 10.80 -7.66
CA ALA A 230 -27.41 11.92 -7.18
C ALA A 230 -25.94 11.79 -7.65
N GLY A 231 -25.23 12.92 -7.79
CA GLY A 231 -23.83 12.99 -8.14
C GLY A 231 -23.51 13.08 -9.64
N THR A 232 -22.32 13.57 -10.00
CA THR A 232 -21.84 13.70 -11.39
C THR A 232 -20.68 12.75 -11.66
N SER A 233 -20.83 11.84 -12.62
CA SER A 233 -19.73 10.98 -13.08
C SER A 233 -18.89 11.70 -14.13
N LYS A 234 -17.62 11.96 -13.79
CA LYS A 234 -16.63 12.41 -14.78
C LYS A 234 -15.59 11.30 -14.97
N ILE A 235 -15.74 10.51 -16.05
CA ILE A 235 -14.64 9.63 -16.49
C ILE A 235 -13.52 10.54 -16.96
N SER A 236 -12.41 10.57 -16.23
CA SER A 236 -11.26 11.40 -16.59
C SER A 236 -10.57 10.86 -17.83
N LYS A 237 -9.95 11.75 -18.65
CA LYS A 237 -9.11 11.33 -19.77
C LYS A 237 -8.04 10.30 -19.35
N ARG A 238 -7.53 10.42 -18.13
CA ARG A 238 -6.56 9.50 -17.53
C ARG A 238 -7.11 8.07 -17.41
N GLU A 239 -8.38 7.90 -17.02
CA GLU A 239 -9.02 6.58 -16.93
C GLU A 239 -9.19 5.92 -18.31
N ILE A 240 -9.48 6.71 -19.35
CA ILE A 240 -9.55 6.21 -20.73
C ILE A 240 -8.18 5.69 -21.19
N PHE A 241 -7.10 6.45 -20.95
CA PHE A 241 -5.74 5.99 -21.27
C PHE A 241 -5.34 4.74 -20.49
N LYS A 242 -5.68 4.66 -19.19
CA LYS A 242 -5.46 3.46 -18.38
C LYS A 242 -6.19 2.24 -18.97
N ALA A 243 -7.45 2.42 -19.41
CA ALA A 243 -8.23 1.34 -20.01
C ALA A 243 -7.62 0.84 -21.32
N ILE A 244 -7.20 1.74 -22.21
CA ILE A 244 -6.53 1.38 -23.49
C ILE A 244 -5.22 0.63 -23.21
N TYR A 245 -4.39 1.15 -22.33
CA TYR A 245 -3.14 0.49 -21.92
C TYR A 245 -3.40 -0.91 -21.36
N ASN A 246 -4.41 -1.05 -20.50
CA ASN A 246 -4.75 -2.32 -19.88
C ASN A 246 -5.25 -3.34 -20.91
N ILE A 247 -6.09 -2.93 -21.86
CA ILE A 247 -6.54 -3.79 -22.97
C ILE A 247 -5.32 -4.29 -23.77
N GLY A 248 -4.39 -3.40 -24.13
CA GLY A 248 -3.16 -3.78 -24.84
C GLY A 248 -2.29 -4.78 -24.07
N ARG A 249 -2.13 -4.56 -22.76
CA ARG A 249 -1.40 -5.46 -21.86
C ARG A 249 -2.06 -6.84 -21.76
N LEU A 250 -3.37 -6.89 -21.56
CA LEU A 250 -4.13 -8.14 -21.45
C LEU A 250 -4.14 -8.90 -22.79
N PHE A 251 -4.21 -8.17 -23.90
CA PHE A 251 -4.08 -8.75 -25.24
C PHE A 251 -2.70 -9.41 -25.43
N TYR A 252 -1.62 -8.72 -25.02
CA TYR A 252 -0.28 -9.29 -25.03
C TYR A 252 -0.20 -10.55 -24.15
N ARG A 253 -0.74 -10.50 -22.92
CA ARG A 253 -0.81 -11.69 -22.03
C ARG A 253 -1.56 -12.85 -22.73
N ARG A 254 -2.69 -12.58 -23.38
CA ARG A 254 -3.47 -13.58 -24.08
C ARG A 254 -2.68 -14.28 -25.19
N LEU A 255 -1.89 -13.54 -25.95
CA LEU A 255 -1.16 -14.07 -27.11
C LEU A 255 0.15 -14.78 -26.76
N PHE A 256 0.87 -14.29 -25.75
CA PHE A 256 2.27 -14.66 -25.52
C PHE A 256 2.57 -15.29 -24.16
N VAL A 257 1.70 -15.13 -23.17
CA VAL A 257 2.05 -15.49 -21.77
C VAL A 257 1.25 -16.68 -21.24
N ILE A 258 0.08 -17.01 -21.81
CA ILE A 258 -0.81 -18.03 -21.24
C ILE A 258 -1.06 -19.19 -22.21
N PRO A 259 -0.32 -20.31 -22.09
CA PRO A 259 -0.91 -21.62 -22.32
C PRO A 259 -1.77 -21.97 -21.10
N PHE A 260 -3.00 -22.34 -21.35
CA PHE A 260 -4.06 -22.65 -20.35
C PHE A 260 -3.66 -23.62 -19.21
N ALA A 261 -2.58 -24.37 -19.37
CA ALA A 261 -2.09 -25.37 -18.42
C ALA A 261 -1.21 -24.82 -17.26
N VAL A 262 -0.70 -23.59 -17.35
CA VAL A 262 0.26 -23.06 -16.36
C VAL A 262 -0.42 -22.40 -15.17
N TYR A 263 -1.71 -22.08 -15.28
CA TYR A 263 -2.46 -21.32 -14.28
C TYR A 263 -2.80 -22.10 -12.99
N GLN A 264 -2.72 -23.41 -13.00
CA GLN A 264 -3.13 -24.25 -11.85
C GLN A 264 -2.00 -24.70 -10.91
N SER A 265 -0.73 -24.44 -11.22
CA SER A 265 0.35 -25.19 -10.57
C SER A 265 0.99 -24.55 -9.32
N ASN A 266 0.69 -23.31 -8.94
CA ASN A 266 1.47 -22.63 -7.89
C ASN A 266 0.65 -22.02 -6.73
N LYS A 267 -0.40 -22.70 -6.25
CA LYS A 267 -0.94 -22.36 -4.93
C LYS A 267 -0.27 -23.22 -3.85
N GLU A 268 0.90 -22.82 -3.39
CA GLU A 268 1.35 -23.24 -2.08
C GLU A 268 0.36 -22.71 -1.02
N ASN A 269 -0.16 -23.61 -0.17
CA ASN A 269 -1.03 -23.32 0.97
C ASN A 269 -0.25 -22.57 2.08
N LYS A 270 0.31 -21.40 1.79
CA LYS A 270 0.88 -20.52 2.82
C LYS A 270 -0.27 -19.72 3.44
N LYS A 271 -0.38 -19.80 4.78
CA LYS A 271 -1.29 -18.90 5.51
C LYS A 271 -0.99 -17.45 5.12
N PRO A 272 -2.00 -16.64 4.76
CA PRO A 272 -1.76 -15.25 4.42
C PRO A 272 -1.14 -14.52 5.62
N GLN A 273 -0.07 -13.79 5.37
CA GLN A 273 0.60 -12.98 6.37
C GLN A 273 -0.26 -11.76 6.71
N SER A 274 -0.45 -11.45 7.99
CA SER A 274 -1.19 -10.25 8.38
C SER A 274 -0.39 -8.98 8.08
N CYS A 275 -1.09 -7.89 7.73
CA CYS A 275 -0.48 -6.58 7.55
C CYS A 275 -0.04 -5.98 8.88
N GLU A 276 1.23 -5.59 9.01
CA GLU A 276 1.79 -5.01 10.25
C GLU A 276 1.10 -3.71 10.67
N ASN A 277 0.54 -2.95 9.71
CA ASN A 277 -0.17 -1.73 10.06
C ASN A 277 -1.58 -1.97 10.60
N CYS A 278 -2.37 -2.85 9.98
CA CYS A 278 -3.81 -2.94 10.28
C CYS A 278 -4.30 -4.35 10.61
N GLY A 279 -3.42 -5.36 10.64
CA GLY A 279 -3.78 -6.75 10.90
C GLY A 279 -4.54 -7.46 9.77
N SER A 280 -4.94 -6.76 8.72
CA SER A 280 -5.70 -7.34 7.59
C SER A 280 -4.89 -8.39 6.85
N ILE A 281 -5.55 -9.51 6.52
CA ILE A 281 -5.01 -10.56 5.65
C ILE A 281 -5.34 -10.33 4.16
N PHE A 282 -6.13 -9.31 3.84
CA PHE A 282 -6.55 -9.01 2.47
C PHE A 282 -5.47 -8.18 1.76
N GLN A 283 -4.76 -8.83 0.86
CA GLN A 283 -3.61 -8.28 0.16
C GLN A 283 -3.72 -8.55 -1.34
N MET A 284 -3.01 -7.78 -2.16
CA MET A 284 -2.80 -8.06 -3.58
C MET A 284 -1.30 -8.08 -3.88
N GLU A 285 -0.89 -8.96 -4.78
CA GLU A 285 0.47 -8.95 -5.31
C GLU A 285 0.65 -7.80 -6.29
N MET A 286 1.64 -6.97 -6.05
CA MET A 286 2.06 -5.92 -6.98
C MET A 286 3.12 -6.42 -7.95
N PHE A 287 4.11 -7.17 -7.43
CA PHE A 287 5.20 -7.76 -8.21
C PHE A 287 5.56 -9.13 -7.65
N PRO A 288 5.83 -10.13 -8.53
CA PRO A 288 6.26 -11.45 -8.12
C PRO A 288 7.67 -11.43 -7.51
N ALA A 289 8.00 -12.45 -6.74
CA ALA A 289 9.37 -12.65 -6.28
C ALA A 289 10.33 -12.85 -7.45
N ASN A 290 11.53 -12.30 -7.34
CA ASN A 290 12.56 -12.41 -8.39
C ASN A 290 13.90 -12.92 -7.82
N TYR A 291 13.85 -13.79 -6.82
CA TYR A 291 15.05 -14.31 -6.15
C TYR A 291 16.11 -14.87 -7.07
N ALA A 292 17.37 -14.50 -6.74
CA ALA A 292 18.51 -15.37 -6.96
C ALA A 292 18.94 -15.89 -5.57
N GLU A 293 19.01 -17.21 -5.41
CA GLU A 293 19.45 -17.87 -4.17
C GLU A 293 20.91 -17.53 -3.83
N ASN A 294 21.20 -16.42 -3.19
CA ASN A 294 22.51 -16.13 -2.60
C ASN A 294 22.36 -15.12 -1.45
N GLU A 295 22.30 -15.64 -0.24
CA GLU A 295 22.32 -14.85 0.99
C GLU A 295 23.78 -14.56 1.42
N ASN A 296 24.29 -13.34 1.19
CA ASN A 296 25.55 -12.85 1.74
C ASN A 296 25.34 -11.57 2.54
N ALA A 297 26.01 -11.43 3.67
CA ALA A 297 25.95 -10.23 4.53
C ALA A 297 26.28 -8.91 3.80
N SER A 298 27.06 -8.97 2.72
CA SER A 298 27.39 -7.80 1.88
C SER A 298 26.16 -7.16 1.18
N VAL A 299 25.03 -7.87 1.11
CA VAL A 299 23.77 -7.35 0.55
C VAL A 299 23.16 -6.26 1.44
N TYR A 300 23.47 -6.24 2.72
CA TYR A 300 22.92 -5.33 3.73
C TYR A 300 23.77 -4.07 3.96
N GLN A 301 24.82 -3.83 3.19
CA GLN A 301 25.61 -2.60 3.24
C GLN A 301 24.81 -1.39 2.74
N CYS A 302 24.94 -0.24 3.42
CA CYS A 302 24.27 1.02 3.04
C CYS A 302 24.63 1.49 1.61
N THR A 303 25.79 1.08 1.10
CA THR A 303 26.28 1.41 -0.26
C THR A 303 26.02 0.33 -1.29
N SER A 304 25.39 -0.79 -0.90
CA SER A 304 25.07 -1.87 -1.83
C SER A 304 24.31 -1.36 -3.06
N THR A 305 24.89 -1.58 -4.25
CA THR A 305 24.32 -1.11 -5.53
C THR A 305 23.52 -2.17 -6.26
N GLY A 306 23.39 -3.39 -5.66
CA GLY A 306 23.36 -4.45 -6.61
C GLY A 306 22.18 -5.37 -6.62
N HIS A 307 21.54 -5.58 -5.61
CA HIS A 307 20.65 -6.72 -5.63
C HIS A 307 19.18 -6.27 -5.63
N ARG A 308 18.64 -6.07 -6.83
CA ARG A 308 17.20 -5.91 -7.10
C ARG A 308 16.44 -7.23 -6.86
N THR A 309 16.90 -8.04 -5.91
CA THR A 309 16.22 -9.28 -5.52
C THR A 309 15.28 -8.98 -4.38
N HIS A 310 14.06 -9.45 -4.50
CA HIS A 310 13.02 -9.25 -3.49
C HIS A 310 12.01 -10.41 -3.52
N GLY A 311 11.37 -10.65 -2.40
CA GLY A 311 10.19 -11.49 -2.33
C GLY A 311 9.00 -10.90 -3.07
N ARG A 312 7.84 -11.50 -2.94
CA ARG A 312 6.63 -10.90 -3.50
C ARG A 312 6.39 -9.52 -2.85
N ILE A 313 6.18 -8.51 -3.66
CA ILE A 313 5.77 -7.19 -3.19
C ILE A 313 4.26 -7.16 -3.12
N LEU A 314 3.74 -7.03 -1.91
CA LEU A 314 2.33 -7.09 -1.59
C LEU A 314 1.80 -5.71 -1.18
N LYS A 315 0.54 -5.42 -1.52
CA LYS A 315 -0.18 -4.23 -1.06
C LYS A 315 -1.36 -4.66 -0.20
N CYS A 316 -1.47 -4.13 1.00
CA CYS A 316 -2.65 -4.28 1.83
C CYS A 316 -3.86 -3.59 1.19
N LEU A 317 -4.97 -4.30 1.02
CA LEU A 317 -6.19 -3.77 0.42
C LEU A 317 -6.99 -2.90 1.39
N HIS A 318 -6.71 -3.02 2.70
CA HIS A 318 -7.37 -2.24 3.75
C HIS A 318 -6.67 -0.89 3.98
N CYS A 319 -5.37 -0.88 4.32
CA CYS A 319 -4.67 0.35 4.69
C CYS A 319 -3.71 0.90 3.63
N GLY A 320 -3.49 0.18 2.52
CA GLY A 320 -2.62 0.62 1.44
C GLY A 320 -1.12 0.48 1.69
N LEU A 321 -0.68 -0.06 2.84
CA LEU A 321 0.72 -0.35 3.10
C LEU A 321 1.26 -1.34 2.06
N VAL A 322 2.42 -1.05 1.49
CA VAL A 322 3.13 -1.94 0.58
C VAL A 322 4.31 -2.56 1.33
N PHE A 323 4.53 -3.85 1.15
CA PHE A 323 5.57 -4.58 1.89
C PHE A 323 6.10 -5.77 1.10
N ASN A 324 7.31 -6.18 1.45
CA ASN A 324 7.96 -7.37 0.93
C ASN A 324 7.50 -8.61 1.73
N GLU A 325 7.07 -9.67 1.07
CA GLU A 325 6.62 -10.90 1.74
C GLU A 325 7.74 -11.59 2.50
N THR A 326 8.96 -11.53 2.01
CA THR A 326 10.15 -12.07 2.68
C THR A 326 10.53 -11.25 3.89
N ARG A 327 9.67 -11.20 4.87
CA ARG A 327 10.05 -10.68 6.17
C ARG A 327 10.88 -11.75 6.87
N HIS A 328 12.18 -11.57 6.86
CA HIS A 328 13.08 -12.41 7.64
C HIS A 328 12.70 -12.35 9.12
N ASN A 329 13.01 -13.43 9.85
CA ASN A 329 12.99 -13.37 11.30
C ASN A 329 13.81 -12.16 11.77
N ALA A 330 13.25 -11.34 12.67
CA ALA A 330 13.88 -10.12 13.17
C ALA A 330 15.30 -10.37 13.72
N GLU A 331 15.54 -11.52 14.36
CA GLU A 331 16.85 -11.92 14.86
C GLU A 331 17.87 -12.13 13.73
N LYS A 332 17.46 -12.81 12.64
CA LYS A 332 18.33 -13.02 11.48
C LYS A 332 18.68 -11.72 10.78
N LEU A 333 17.71 -10.80 10.68
CA LEU A 333 17.94 -9.49 10.09
C LEU A 333 18.93 -8.68 10.93
N LEU A 334 18.75 -8.66 12.25
CA LEU A 334 19.65 -7.97 13.18
C LEU A 334 21.08 -8.53 13.12
N SER A 335 21.25 -9.87 13.00
CA SER A 335 22.56 -10.49 12.86
C SER A 335 23.28 -10.03 11.59
N PHE A 336 22.56 -9.89 10.47
CA PHE A 336 23.15 -9.36 9.26
C PHE A 336 23.64 -7.92 9.42
N TYR A 337 22.83 -7.04 10.05
CA TYR A 337 23.25 -5.64 10.30
C TYR A 337 24.42 -5.54 11.27
N SER A 338 24.51 -6.40 12.28
CA SER A 338 25.59 -6.38 13.26
C SER A 338 26.97 -6.75 12.67
N GLU A 339 26.98 -7.49 11.55
CA GLU A 339 28.19 -7.94 10.86
C GLU A 339 28.61 -7.04 9.68
N VAL A 340 27.84 -5.98 9.39
CA VAL A 340 28.10 -5.09 8.25
C VAL A 340 29.36 -4.25 8.49
N GLU A 341 30.29 -4.32 7.53
CA GLU A 341 31.41 -3.39 7.33
C GLU A 341 31.30 -2.76 5.94
N ASP A 342 31.31 -1.43 5.84
CA ASP A 342 31.10 -0.71 4.58
C ASP A 342 32.16 0.38 4.36
N GLN A 343 33.29 -0.03 3.78
CA GLN A 343 34.40 0.88 3.48
C GLN A 343 34.03 1.90 2.38
N ASP A 344 33.06 1.59 1.51
CA ASP A 344 32.60 2.53 0.47
C ASP A 344 31.76 3.67 1.05
N TYR A 345 31.12 3.47 2.20
CA TYR A 345 30.49 4.55 2.95
C TYR A 345 31.52 5.60 3.36
N LEU A 346 32.67 5.17 3.91
CA LEU A 346 33.72 6.06 4.38
C LEU A 346 34.39 6.84 3.24
N LYS A 347 34.53 6.26 2.06
CA LYS A 347 35.05 6.97 0.86
C LYS A 347 34.19 8.17 0.46
N ASN A 348 32.89 8.13 0.80
CA ASN A 348 31.92 9.16 0.47
C ASN A 348 31.51 10.02 1.66
N ILE A 349 32.28 10.01 2.75
CA ILE A 349 31.90 10.61 4.03
C ILE A 349 31.62 12.13 3.91
N ASP A 350 32.36 12.87 3.11
CA ASP A 350 32.15 14.30 2.89
C ASP A 350 30.76 14.59 2.26
N SER A 351 30.35 13.73 1.33
CA SER A 351 29.02 13.78 0.72
C SER A 351 27.92 13.51 1.78
N ARG A 352 28.18 12.57 2.69
CA ARG A 352 27.27 12.26 3.81
C ARG A 352 27.16 13.44 4.77
N PHE A 353 28.27 14.06 5.18
CA PHE A 353 28.22 15.27 6.01
C PHE A 353 27.37 16.37 5.39
N LYS A 354 27.55 16.64 4.09
CA LYS A 354 26.76 17.66 3.38
C LYS A 354 25.28 17.27 3.30
N THR A 355 24.98 16.00 3.07
CA THR A 355 23.62 15.48 3.05
C THR A 355 22.92 15.68 4.40
N PHE A 356 23.56 15.27 5.49
CA PHE A 356 22.99 15.42 6.83
C PHE A 356 22.87 16.90 7.22
N ARG A 357 23.87 17.73 6.99
CA ARG A 357 23.77 19.19 7.22
C ARG A 357 22.60 19.80 6.45
N TYR A 358 22.44 19.47 5.18
CA TYR A 358 21.35 19.99 4.34
C TYR A 358 19.97 19.61 4.87
N ASN A 359 19.78 18.35 5.29
CA ASN A 359 18.49 17.90 5.82
C ASN A 359 18.30 18.31 7.30
N PHE A 360 19.36 18.47 8.07
CA PHE A 360 19.28 19.02 9.42
C PHE A 360 18.77 20.48 9.41
N GLU A 361 19.22 21.30 8.48
CA GLU A 361 18.67 22.66 8.29
C GLU A 361 17.15 22.64 8.02
N LYS A 362 16.63 21.61 7.36
CA LYS A 362 15.19 21.45 7.11
C LYS A 362 14.40 21.12 8.37
N ILE A 363 14.99 20.47 9.37
CA ILE A 363 14.30 20.14 10.62
C ILE A 363 14.44 21.24 11.67
N LYS A 364 15.46 22.11 11.58
CA LYS A 364 15.71 23.22 12.54
C LYS A 364 14.49 24.06 12.90
N PRO A 365 13.58 24.42 11.97
CA PRO A 365 12.40 25.22 12.32
C PRO A 365 11.42 24.52 13.28
N TYR A 366 11.55 23.21 13.47
CA TYR A 366 10.62 22.38 14.23
C TYR A 366 11.21 21.86 15.54
N ILE A 367 12.53 21.96 15.74
CA ILE A 367 13.25 21.45 16.91
C ILE A 367 13.76 22.61 17.77
N PRO A 368 14.03 22.41 19.08
CA PRO A 368 14.64 23.42 19.91
C PRO A 368 16.07 23.78 19.44
N ALA A 369 16.58 24.92 19.86
CA ALA A 369 17.93 25.37 19.50
C ALA A 369 19.05 24.51 20.12
N SER A 370 18.75 23.78 21.20
CA SER A 370 19.65 22.85 21.89
C SER A 370 18.81 21.86 22.71
N GLY A 371 19.42 20.80 23.20
CA GLY A 371 18.76 19.77 24.00
C GLY A 371 19.41 18.41 23.82
N LYS A 372 18.70 17.34 24.19
CA LYS A 372 19.16 15.96 24.00
C LYS A 372 18.60 15.37 22.74
N LEU A 373 19.47 14.86 21.88
CA LEU A 373 19.09 14.21 20.62
C LEU A 373 19.55 12.75 20.62
N LEU A 374 18.62 11.86 20.30
CA LEU A 374 18.86 10.44 20.04
C LEU A 374 18.78 10.18 18.53
N ASP A 375 19.78 9.51 17.96
CA ASP A 375 19.79 9.07 16.57
C ASP A 375 19.75 7.54 16.49
N ILE A 376 18.68 6.99 15.88
CA ILE A 376 18.46 5.54 15.78
C ILE A 376 18.98 5.05 14.45
N GLY A 377 19.87 4.04 14.47
CA GLY A 377 20.62 3.61 13.30
C GLY A 377 21.67 4.67 12.92
N SER A 378 22.41 5.15 13.92
CA SER A 378 23.36 6.27 13.77
C SER A 378 24.56 5.96 12.88
N TYR A 379 24.75 4.69 12.55
CA TYR A 379 25.84 4.17 11.72
C TYR A 379 27.21 4.72 12.18
N CYS A 380 28.03 5.26 11.26
CA CYS A 380 29.34 5.85 11.58
C CYS A 380 29.27 7.23 12.26
N GLY A 381 28.14 7.67 12.81
CA GLY A 381 28.01 8.88 13.64
C GLY A 381 28.02 10.22 12.91
N VAL A 382 27.89 10.25 11.58
CA VAL A 382 27.92 11.50 10.80
C VAL A 382 26.74 12.42 11.15
N SER A 383 25.53 11.86 11.31
CA SER A 383 24.32 12.60 11.73
C SER A 383 24.46 13.13 13.16
N LEU A 384 25.02 12.32 14.08
CA LEU A 384 25.32 12.72 15.46
C LEU A 384 26.27 13.92 15.49
N LYS A 385 27.37 13.83 14.72
CA LYS A 385 28.34 14.92 14.64
C LYS A 385 27.72 16.23 14.12
N VAL A 386 26.83 16.14 13.12
CA VAL A 386 26.09 17.30 12.61
C VAL A 386 25.18 17.88 13.69
N ALA A 387 24.46 17.04 14.46
CA ALA A 387 23.60 17.50 15.54
C ALA A 387 24.41 18.13 16.70
N HIS A 388 25.53 17.50 17.08
CA HIS A 388 26.47 18.04 18.09
C HIS A 388 27.00 19.41 17.69
N ASP A 389 27.48 19.56 16.46
CA ASP A 389 27.97 20.86 15.93
C ASP A 389 26.88 21.95 15.91
N ASN A 390 25.59 21.54 16.01
CA ASN A 390 24.44 22.44 16.14
C ASN A 390 23.93 22.61 17.59
N GLY A 391 24.70 22.18 18.61
CA GLY A 391 24.44 22.46 20.02
C GLY A 391 23.61 21.41 20.78
N PHE A 392 23.44 20.21 20.24
CA PHE A 392 22.75 19.10 20.92
C PHE A 392 23.72 18.22 21.71
N GLU A 393 23.27 17.71 22.85
CA GLU A 393 23.86 16.55 23.51
C GLU A 393 23.37 15.29 22.77
N THR A 394 24.28 14.57 22.13
CA THR A 394 23.97 13.48 21.22
C THR A 394 24.18 12.11 21.85
N LEU A 395 23.30 11.15 21.48
CA LEU A 395 23.48 9.73 21.72
C LEU A 395 23.03 8.97 20.48
N GLY A 396 23.84 8.02 19.99
CA GLY A 396 23.46 7.10 18.91
C GLY A 396 23.02 5.75 19.45
N VAL A 397 22.21 5.04 18.67
CA VAL A 397 21.93 3.61 18.82
C VAL A 397 22.26 2.92 17.49
N GLU A 398 23.16 1.93 17.52
CA GLU A 398 23.66 1.27 16.31
C GLU A 398 23.97 -0.22 16.60
N PRO A 399 23.37 -1.17 15.87
CA PRO A 399 23.65 -2.59 16.05
C PRO A 399 25.02 -3.03 15.51
N SER A 400 25.57 -2.37 14.48
CA SER A 400 26.89 -2.71 13.92
C SER A 400 28.00 -2.25 14.86
N LYS A 401 28.77 -3.24 15.35
CA LYS A 401 29.93 -2.93 16.19
C LYS A 401 30.96 -2.07 15.45
N TRP A 402 31.26 -2.42 14.20
CA TRP A 402 32.22 -1.67 13.36
C TRP A 402 31.81 -0.19 13.21
N ALA A 403 30.52 0.07 12.95
CA ALA A 403 30.03 1.43 12.78
C ALA A 403 30.00 2.21 14.10
N ALA A 404 29.62 1.56 15.21
CA ALA A 404 29.64 2.15 16.54
C ALA A 404 31.07 2.51 16.99
N ASP A 405 32.03 1.58 16.84
CA ASP A 405 33.46 1.82 17.13
C ASP A 405 33.99 3.01 16.31
N TYR A 406 33.67 3.09 15.02
CA TYR A 406 34.07 4.22 14.17
C TYR A 406 33.49 5.56 14.67
N SER A 407 32.20 5.57 15.08
CA SER A 407 31.56 6.75 15.63
C SER A 407 32.27 7.24 16.91
N GLU A 408 32.59 6.35 17.82
CA GLU A 408 33.26 6.70 19.08
C GLU A 408 34.73 7.09 18.87
N GLU A 409 35.46 6.31 18.09
CA GLU A 409 36.91 6.50 17.92
C GLU A 409 37.25 7.65 16.99
N VAL A 410 36.52 7.83 15.90
CA VAL A 410 36.84 8.81 14.85
C VAL A 410 35.97 10.06 14.96
N MET A 411 34.67 9.92 15.11
CA MET A 411 33.74 11.05 15.18
C MET A 411 33.67 11.66 16.58
N LYS A 412 34.09 10.91 17.62
CA LYS A 412 34.00 11.31 19.03
C LYS A 412 32.55 11.50 19.50
N GLU A 413 31.61 10.75 18.89
CA GLU A 413 30.20 10.76 19.26
C GLU A 413 29.85 9.47 20.01
N ARG A 414 29.05 9.60 21.09
CA ARG A 414 28.62 8.46 21.91
C ARG A 414 27.60 7.61 21.21
N VAL A 415 27.81 6.28 21.20
CA VAL A 415 26.88 5.31 20.59
C VAL A 415 26.66 4.15 21.56
N PHE A 416 25.40 3.79 21.76
CA PHE A 416 25.01 2.54 22.40
C PHE A 416 24.96 1.45 21.32
N GLN A 417 25.84 0.44 21.45
CA GLN A 417 25.81 -0.72 20.55
C GLN A 417 24.64 -1.62 20.90
N GLY A 418 23.64 -1.71 20.01
CA GLY A 418 22.43 -2.50 20.21
C GLY A 418 21.23 -1.90 19.50
N THR A 419 20.03 -2.25 19.97
CA THR A 419 18.76 -1.72 19.48
C THR A 419 18.18 -0.69 20.46
N LEU A 420 17.19 0.09 20.00
CA LEU A 420 16.48 1.04 20.87
C LEU A 420 15.82 0.35 22.08
N LYS A 421 15.37 -0.90 21.90
CA LYS A 421 14.77 -1.71 22.96
C LYS A 421 15.75 -2.01 24.09
N ASP A 422 17.03 -2.17 23.75
CA ASP A 422 18.09 -2.55 24.70
C ASP A 422 18.68 -1.33 25.42
N LEU A 423 18.40 -0.10 24.93
CA LEU A 423 18.94 1.14 25.50
C LEU A 423 18.42 1.38 26.92
N PRO A 424 19.27 1.38 27.95
CA PRO A 424 18.90 1.55 29.36
C PRO A 424 18.68 3.03 29.71
N MET A 425 17.59 3.61 29.17
CA MET A 425 17.25 5.02 29.40
C MET A 425 15.83 5.17 29.92
N GLU A 426 15.58 6.19 30.71
CA GLU A 426 14.25 6.55 31.21
C GLU A 426 13.36 7.10 30.09
N GLU A 427 12.06 6.97 30.27
CA GLU A 427 11.06 7.58 29.38
C GLU A 427 11.15 9.12 29.40
N GLY A 428 10.80 9.77 28.30
CA GLY A 428 10.81 11.23 28.22
C GLY A 428 12.21 11.87 28.35
N SER A 429 13.26 11.17 27.89
CA SER A 429 14.65 11.63 28.04
C SER A 429 15.10 12.61 26.95
N PHE A 430 14.50 12.56 25.75
CA PHE A 430 15.00 13.27 24.57
C PHE A 430 14.06 14.37 24.08
N ASP A 431 14.64 15.50 23.68
CA ASP A 431 13.93 16.60 23.02
C ASP A 431 13.67 16.28 21.54
N VAL A 432 14.64 15.59 20.92
CA VAL A 432 14.60 15.20 19.51
C VAL A 432 15.02 13.74 19.37
N VAL A 433 14.31 12.99 18.54
CA VAL A 433 14.75 11.67 18.05
C VAL A 433 14.86 11.77 16.53
N THR A 434 15.96 11.25 15.99
CA THR A 434 16.17 11.15 14.54
C THR A 434 16.35 9.70 14.11
N MET A 435 15.98 9.41 12.83
CA MET A 435 16.14 8.09 12.21
C MET A 435 16.26 8.28 10.70
N TRP A 436 17.37 7.91 10.10
CA TRP A 436 17.67 8.19 8.70
C TRP A 436 17.77 6.91 7.89
N ASP A 437 16.80 6.68 6.99
CA ASP A 437 16.73 5.50 6.10
C ASP A 437 16.82 4.16 6.87
N VAL A 438 16.06 4.03 7.98
CA VAL A 438 16.02 2.84 8.85
C VAL A 438 14.61 2.27 8.95
N MET A 439 13.56 3.10 8.88
CA MET A 439 12.17 2.70 9.09
C MET A 439 11.73 1.55 8.17
N GLU A 440 12.16 1.55 6.93
CA GLU A 440 11.87 0.52 5.92
C GLU A 440 12.49 -0.84 6.21
N HIS A 441 13.49 -0.89 7.10
CA HIS A 441 14.19 -2.11 7.50
C HIS A 441 13.63 -2.75 8.76
N LEU A 442 12.79 -2.03 9.52
CA LEU A 442 12.27 -2.49 10.80
C LEU A 442 11.20 -3.57 10.60
N PRO A 443 11.31 -4.76 11.23
CA PRO A 443 10.30 -5.81 11.10
C PRO A 443 8.96 -5.44 11.73
N HIS A 444 8.96 -4.64 12.79
CA HIS A 444 7.76 -4.21 13.53
C HIS A 444 7.76 -2.68 13.72
N PRO A 445 7.49 -1.90 12.66
CA PRO A 445 7.63 -0.44 12.70
C PRO A 445 6.70 0.25 13.69
N ILE A 446 5.51 -0.31 13.98
CA ILE A 446 4.59 0.24 14.99
C ILE A 446 5.19 0.18 16.39
N ASP A 447 5.79 -0.96 16.77
CA ASP A 447 6.33 -1.13 18.11
C ASP A 447 7.55 -0.25 18.33
N GLU A 448 8.37 -0.09 17.29
CA GLU A 448 9.50 0.84 17.32
C GLU A 448 9.04 2.30 17.45
N MET A 449 8.01 2.71 16.68
CA MET A 449 7.43 4.07 16.81
C MET A 449 6.83 4.33 18.20
N LYS A 450 6.20 3.34 18.85
CA LYS A 450 5.72 3.45 20.23
C LYS A 450 6.89 3.61 21.22
N LEU A 451 7.97 2.88 20.99
CA LEU A 451 9.17 3.01 21.81
C LEU A 451 9.82 4.39 21.62
N ILE A 452 9.88 4.90 20.39
CA ILE A 452 10.31 6.27 20.09
C ILE A 452 9.43 7.30 20.82
N HIS A 453 8.09 7.12 20.76
CA HIS A 453 7.16 7.96 21.49
C HIS A 453 7.48 8.00 22.99
N SER A 454 7.75 6.85 23.63
CA SER A 454 8.07 6.79 25.05
C SER A 454 9.41 7.49 25.38
N ARG A 455 10.39 7.47 24.48
CA ARG A 455 11.70 8.12 24.68
C ARG A 455 11.66 9.64 24.51
N LEU A 456 10.72 10.16 23.74
CA LEU A 456 10.55 11.61 23.56
C LEU A 456 9.94 12.25 24.80
N LYS A 457 10.37 13.46 25.12
CA LYS A 457 9.67 14.34 26.08
C LYS A 457 8.27 14.70 25.55
N PRO A 458 7.31 15.07 26.41
CA PRO A 458 6.07 15.67 25.97
C PRO A 458 6.34 16.84 25.00
N GLY A 459 5.70 16.81 23.82
CA GLY A 459 5.95 17.79 22.77
C GLY A 459 7.26 17.65 22.00
N GLY A 460 8.09 16.64 22.31
CA GLY A 460 9.33 16.34 21.61
C GLY A 460 9.12 15.95 20.14
N ILE A 461 10.16 16.06 19.34
CA ILE A 461 10.12 15.92 17.89
C ILE A 461 10.79 14.62 17.43
N PHE A 462 10.11 13.87 16.57
CA PHE A 462 10.66 12.75 15.82
C PHE A 462 10.82 13.15 14.36
N ALA A 463 12.06 13.16 13.84
CA ALA A 463 12.36 13.44 12.44
C ALA A 463 13.04 12.23 11.79
N PHE A 464 12.49 11.73 10.67
CA PHE A 464 13.03 10.55 10.01
C PHE A 464 12.87 10.60 8.50
N SER A 465 13.76 9.92 7.79
CA SER A 465 13.64 9.66 6.35
C SER A 465 13.28 8.20 6.10
N THR A 466 12.49 7.97 5.05
CA THR A 466 12.16 6.62 4.58
C THR A 466 11.63 6.63 3.16
N LEU A 467 11.53 5.44 2.58
CA LEU A 467 11.00 5.19 1.24
C LEU A 467 9.53 5.57 1.09
N PHE A 468 9.20 6.24 0.00
CA PHE A 468 7.87 6.77 -0.26
C PHE A 468 7.37 6.38 -1.65
N ILE A 469 6.37 5.48 -1.68
CA ILE A 469 5.90 4.87 -2.94
C ILE A 469 4.85 5.70 -3.68
N ASP A 470 4.21 6.70 -3.03
CA ASP A 470 3.19 7.54 -3.67
C ASP A 470 3.75 8.57 -4.66
N ASN A 471 5.05 8.57 -4.89
CA ASN A 471 5.73 9.44 -5.83
C ASN A 471 5.58 8.96 -7.28
N TRP A 472 5.85 9.88 -8.22
CA TRP A 472 5.85 9.61 -9.65
C TRP A 472 6.94 8.61 -10.09
N TYR A 473 8.11 8.63 -9.45
CA TYR A 473 9.28 7.83 -9.81
C TYR A 473 9.04 6.30 -9.63
N PRO A 474 8.62 5.79 -8.45
CA PRO A 474 8.22 4.38 -8.34
C PRO A 474 7.06 4.01 -9.27
N LYS A 475 6.11 4.93 -9.49
CA LYS A 475 4.95 4.68 -10.37
C LYS A 475 5.31 4.51 -11.85
N ILE A 476 6.39 5.16 -12.32
CA ILE A 476 6.92 4.99 -13.68
C ILE A 476 7.79 3.75 -13.77
N LEU A 477 8.72 3.56 -12.85
CA LEU A 477 9.68 2.45 -12.90
C LEU A 477 9.03 1.10 -12.57
N LYS A 478 7.94 1.10 -11.79
CA LYS A 478 7.24 -0.12 -11.35
C LYS A 478 8.24 -1.11 -10.71
N GLU A 479 8.24 -2.39 -11.15
CA GLU A 479 9.16 -3.43 -10.68
C GLU A 479 10.65 -3.09 -10.84
N ARG A 480 10.98 -2.11 -11.69
CA ARG A 480 12.37 -1.64 -11.90
C ARG A 480 12.80 -0.58 -10.91
N TRP A 481 11.92 -0.17 -9.99
CA TRP A 481 12.31 0.80 -8.97
C TRP A 481 13.42 0.20 -8.10
N PRO A 482 14.60 0.86 -7.99
CA PRO A 482 15.80 0.24 -7.44
C PRO A 482 15.72 -0.09 -5.95
N TRP A 483 14.72 0.45 -5.25
CA TRP A 483 14.53 0.22 -3.82
C TRP A 483 13.70 -1.05 -3.50
N TYR A 484 13.15 -1.76 -4.50
CA TYR A 484 12.63 -3.11 -4.27
C TYR A 484 13.80 -4.07 -4.10
N MET A 485 14.11 -4.38 -2.83
CA MET A 485 15.19 -5.26 -2.45
C MET A 485 14.87 -5.98 -1.13
N ASP A 486 15.55 -7.07 -0.85
CA ASP A 486 15.25 -7.95 0.29
C ASP A 486 15.36 -7.26 1.65
N MET A 487 16.31 -6.33 1.79
CA MET A 487 16.51 -5.59 3.03
C MET A 487 15.40 -4.57 3.32
N HIS A 488 14.64 -4.14 2.32
CA HIS A 488 13.53 -3.21 2.48
C HIS A 488 12.22 -3.98 2.68
N LEU A 489 11.73 -3.96 3.91
CA LEU A 489 10.53 -4.70 4.29
C LEU A 489 9.25 -3.92 3.99
N PHE A 490 9.31 -2.58 4.01
CA PHE A 490 8.15 -1.71 3.85
C PHE A 490 8.39 -0.56 2.89
N TYR A 491 7.31 -0.18 2.20
CA TYR A 491 7.25 0.96 1.27
C TYR A 491 6.01 1.77 1.61
N PHE A 492 6.22 2.98 2.13
CA PHE A 492 5.13 3.71 2.76
C PHE A 492 4.37 4.58 1.75
N THR A 493 3.04 4.56 1.87
CA THR A 493 2.15 5.61 1.35
C THR A 493 1.94 6.65 2.44
N LEU A 494 1.49 7.86 2.07
CA LEU A 494 1.22 8.91 3.06
C LEU A 494 0.13 8.47 4.06
N ASP A 495 -0.90 7.81 3.57
CA ASP A 495 -2.02 7.36 4.39
C ASP A 495 -1.62 6.23 5.35
N ALA A 496 -0.84 5.26 4.88
CA ALA A 496 -0.30 4.21 5.74
C ALA A 496 0.63 4.78 6.82
N MET A 497 1.49 5.74 6.45
CA MET A 497 2.39 6.41 7.40
C MET A 497 1.62 7.21 8.46
N LYS A 498 0.60 7.99 8.07
CA LYS A 498 -0.25 8.71 9.03
C LYS A 498 -0.93 7.78 10.02
N GLN A 499 -1.42 6.62 9.55
CA GLN A 499 -2.02 5.63 10.45
C GLN A 499 -1.01 5.04 11.44
N LEU A 500 0.19 4.68 10.97
CA LEU A 500 1.27 4.17 11.82
C LEU A 500 1.62 5.19 12.91
N LEU A 501 1.84 6.44 12.52
CA LEU A 501 2.16 7.54 13.44
C LEU A 501 1.05 7.76 14.48
N ASN A 502 -0.21 7.84 14.04
CA ASN A 502 -1.34 8.04 14.96
C ASN A 502 -1.48 6.90 15.97
N LYS A 503 -1.29 5.63 15.52
CA LYS A 503 -1.30 4.46 16.42
C LYS A 503 -0.18 4.48 17.46
N ALA A 504 0.93 5.14 17.13
CA ALA A 504 2.08 5.30 18.02
C ALA A 504 2.00 6.57 18.89
N GLY A 505 0.93 7.36 18.80
CA GLY A 505 0.80 8.61 19.55
C GLY A 505 1.66 9.77 19.00
N LEU A 506 2.01 9.71 17.71
CA LEU A 506 2.80 10.71 17.02
C LEU A 506 1.95 11.45 15.99
N GLU A 507 2.00 12.79 15.99
CA GLU A 507 1.32 13.65 15.04
C GLU A 507 2.27 14.06 13.92
N LEU A 508 1.88 13.88 12.66
CA LEU A 508 2.63 14.38 11.52
C LEU A 508 2.49 15.90 11.41
N VAL A 509 3.57 16.63 11.70
CA VAL A 509 3.61 18.09 11.62
C VAL A 509 3.95 18.56 10.21
N HIS A 510 4.94 17.92 9.59
CA HIS A 510 5.40 18.29 8.24
C HIS A 510 6.04 17.10 7.54
N PHE A 511 5.98 17.08 6.19
CA PHE A 511 6.80 16.18 5.39
C PHE A 511 7.26 16.86 4.10
N GLN A 512 8.47 16.51 3.68
CA GLN A 512 9.09 17.08 2.49
C GLN A 512 10.14 16.12 1.91
N LYS A 513 10.62 16.42 0.72
CA LYS A 513 11.65 15.60 0.06
C LYS A 513 12.93 15.56 0.90
N TYR A 514 13.42 14.36 1.16
CA TYR A 514 14.79 14.14 1.57
C TYR A 514 15.73 14.37 0.37
N THR A 515 16.87 15.01 0.59
CA THR A 515 17.77 15.41 -0.50
C THR A 515 19.17 14.91 -0.19
N HIS A 516 19.71 14.09 -1.06
CA HIS A 516 21.12 13.70 -1.01
C HIS A 516 21.99 14.77 -1.66
N ILE A 517 23.17 15.00 -1.09
CA ILE A 517 24.23 15.77 -1.74
C ILE A 517 25.21 14.75 -2.29
N ILE A 518 25.31 14.65 -3.61
CA ILE A 518 26.11 13.62 -4.29
C ILE A 518 27.11 14.26 -5.23
N THR A 519 28.22 13.56 -5.51
CA THR A 519 29.16 14.02 -6.54
C THR A 519 28.56 13.86 -7.94
N LEU A 520 28.96 14.70 -8.86
CA LEU A 520 28.49 14.62 -10.24
C LEU A 520 28.88 13.28 -10.90
N GLU A 521 30.05 12.76 -10.56
CA GLU A 521 30.47 11.42 -10.99
C GLU A 521 29.49 10.33 -10.50
N TYR A 522 29.19 10.33 -9.20
CA TYR A 522 28.24 9.36 -8.60
C TYR A 522 26.82 9.50 -9.17
N PHE A 523 26.40 10.70 -9.52
CA PHE A 523 25.12 10.94 -10.21
C PHE A 523 25.05 10.18 -11.55
N PHE A 524 26.10 10.25 -12.37
CA PHE A 524 26.13 9.54 -13.65
C PHE A 524 26.26 8.01 -13.48
N VAL A 525 26.95 7.55 -12.44
CA VAL A 525 26.96 6.12 -12.07
C VAL A 525 25.54 5.63 -11.76
N LYS A 526 24.76 6.41 -11.03
CA LYS A 526 23.36 6.06 -10.74
C LYS A 526 22.46 6.09 -11.98
N LEU A 527 22.67 7.06 -12.90
CA LEU A 527 21.94 7.11 -14.16
C LEU A 527 22.27 5.92 -15.08
N ASP A 528 23.52 5.48 -15.11
CA ASP A 528 23.93 4.30 -15.86
C ASP A 528 23.30 3.01 -15.29
N ALA A 529 23.28 2.88 -13.97
CA ALA A 529 22.60 1.76 -13.29
C ALA A 529 21.09 1.71 -13.57
N LEU A 530 20.47 2.85 -13.91
CA LEU A 530 19.07 2.93 -14.38
C LEU A 530 18.91 2.61 -15.87
N GLY A 531 20.01 2.36 -16.60
CA GLY A 531 19.99 2.09 -18.04
C GLY A 531 19.74 3.33 -18.90
N ILE A 532 20.06 4.53 -18.41
CA ILE A 532 19.90 5.76 -19.18
C ILE A 532 20.99 5.84 -20.24
N PHE A 533 20.58 5.85 -21.50
CA PHE A 533 21.48 5.89 -22.63
C PHE A 533 22.45 7.09 -22.54
N GLY A 534 23.75 6.81 -22.72
CA GLY A 534 24.81 7.82 -22.69
C GLY A 534 25.32 8.20 -21.28
N ALA A 535 24.68 7.75 -20.20
CA ALA A 535 25.09 8.06 -18.83
C ALA A 535 26.50 7.55 -18.52
N LYS A 536 26.84 6.34 -18.94
CA LYS A 536 28.17 5.75 -18.80
C LYS A 536 29.24 6.62 -19.46
N PHE A 537 29.02 7.00 -20.73
CA PHE A 537 29.95 7.84 -21.48
C PHE A 537 30.15 9.20 -20.83
N MET A 538 29.07 9.82 -20.34
CA MET A 538 29.15 11.09 -19.62
C MET A 538 29.88 10.94 -18.29
N GLY A 539 29.63 9.85 -17.55
CA GLY A 539 30.32 9.53 -16.31
C GLY A 539 31.83 9.38 -16.50
N GLU A 540 32.26 8.64 -17.52
CA GLU A 540 33.67 8.46 -17.87
C GLU A 540 34.34 9.80 -18.27
N LYS A 541 33.66 10.63 -19.06
CA LYS A 541 34.17 11.98 -19.40
C LYS A 541 34.33 12.87 -18.17
N ILE A 542 33.35 12.90 -17.29
CA ILE A 542 33.35 13.71 -16.09
C ILE A 542 34.36 13.21 -15.08
N GLY A 543 34.52 11.89 -14.93
CA GLY A 543 35.50 11.24 -14.05
C GLY A 543 36.95 11.66 -14.35
N ASN A 544 37.24 12.06 -15.59
CA ASN A 544 38.54 12.58 -16.03
C ASN A 544 38.69 14.11 -15.87
N THR A 545 37.72 14.80 -15.28
CA THR A 545 37.75 16.24 -15.09
C THR A 545 37.70 16.64 -13.61
N ARG A 546 37.99 17.91 -13.30
CA ARG A 546 37.79 18.48 -11.96
C ARG A 546 36.31 18.51 -11.53
N LEU A 547 35.39 18.39 -12.47
CA LEU A 547 33.94 18.41 -12.22
C LEU A 547 33.44 17.13 -11.52
N LYS A 548 34.23 16.04 -11.52
CA LYS A 548 33.84 14.78 -10.85
C LYS A 548 33.45 14.99 -9.38
N ASN A 549 34.17 15.88 -8.68
CA ASN A 549 33.97 16.18 -7.27
C ASN A 549 32.93 17.31 -7.02
N LEU A 550 32.32 17.85 -8.09
CA LEU A 550 31.25 18.84 -7.92
C LEU A 550 30.06 18.18 -7.21
N MET A 551 29.69 18.72 -6.08
CA MET A 551 28.57 18.21 -5.29
C MET A 551 27.27 18.91 -5.68
N ILE A 552 26.24 18.13 -5.98
CA ILE A 552 24.93 18.60 -6.38
C ILE A 552 23.84 18.06 -5.47
N PRO A 553 22.79 18.84 -5.15
CA PRO A 553 21.61 18.33 -4.47
C PRO A 553 20.80 17.47 -5.43
N PHE A 554 20.41 16.28 -4.98
CA PHE A 554 19.69 15.31 -5.78
C PHE A 554 18.57 14.61 -5.00
N SER A 555 17.37 14.51 -5.59
CA SER A 555 16.25 13.75 -5.06
C SER A 555 15.24 13.47 -6.16
N PHE A 556 14.83 12.22 -6.33
CA PHE A 556 13.65 11.87 -7.11
C PHE A 556 12.34 12.06 -6.33
N GLY A 557 12.44 12.36 -5.02
CA GLY A 557 11.30 12.49 -4.11
C GLY A 557 10.68 11.15 -3.70
N ASP A 558 11.36 10.05 -3.92
CA ASP A 558 11.01 8.69 -3.50
C ASP A 558 11.57 8.33 -2.11
N ILE A 559 12.33 9.24 -1.51
CA ILE A 559 12.66 9.28 -0.09
C ILE A 559 12.08 10.59 0.47
N GLN A 560 11.32 10.49 1.55
CA GLN A 560 10.70 11.64 2.20
C GLN A 560 11.24 11.80 3.62
N LEU A 561 11.37 13.05 4.04
CA LEU A 561 11.65 13.46 5.41
C LEU A 561 10.33 13.78 6.10
N PHE A 562 10.03 13.05 7.17
CA PHE A 562 8.86 13.24 8.02
C PHE A 562 9.27 13.92 9.31
N ILE A 563 8.46 14.85 9.78
CA ILE A 563 8.65 15.56 11.05
C ILE A 563 7.37 15.40 11.84
N CYS A 564 7.49 14.76 13.00
CA CYS A 564 6.38 14.37 13.84
C CYS A 564 6.56 14.91 15.24
N LYS A 565 5.48 15.11 15.96
CA LYS A 565 5.47 15.58 17.34
C LYS A 565 4.83 14.52 18.24
N ARG A 566 5.40 14.28 19.42
CA ARG A 566 4.75 13.48 20.46
C ARG A 566 3.47 14.16 20.89
N ILE A 567 2.33 13.46 20.76
CA ILE A 567 1.03 13.91 21.30
C ILE A 567 1.09 13.74 22.83
N GLU A 568 0.70 14.76 23.56
CA GLU A 568 0.58 14.67 25.02
C GLU A 568 -0.49 13.64 25.38
N ASP A 569 -0.16 12.70 26.25
CA ASP A 569 -1.12 11.77 26.81
C ASP A 569 -2.21 12.58 27.52
N LYS A 570 -3.46 12.51 27.03
CA LYS A 570 -4.58 13.12 27.75
C LYS A 570 -4.64 12.48 29.12
N GLN A 571 -4.35 13.26 30.17
CA GLN A 571 -4.54 12.80 31.54
C GLN A 571 -5.99 12.26 31.68
N PRO A 572 -6.19 11.08 32.23
CA PRO A 572 -7.54 10.60 32.53
C PRO A 572 -8.09 11.47 33.68
N GLY A 573 -8.92 12.48 33.33
CA GLY A 573 -9.68 13.24 34.31
C GLY A 573 -9.36 14.73 34.42
N THR A 574 -9.82 15.55 33.49
CA THR A 574 -10.37 16.89 33.74
C THR A 574 -11.64 17.07 32.91
#